data_ad7f07250814be243a5da1229cf70c2b
#
_entry.id   ad7f07250814be243a5da1229cf70c2b
#
_cell.length_a   1.000
_cell.length_b   1.000
_cell.length_c   1.000
_cell.angle_alpha   90.00
_cell.angle_beta   90.00
_cell.angle_gamma   90.00
#
_symmetry.space_group_name_H-M   'P 1'
#
loop_
_entity.id
_entity.type
_entity.pdbx_description
1 polymer ?
#
loop_
_entity_poly.entity_id
_entity_poly.type
_entity_poly.pdbx_seq_one_letter_code
_entity_poly.pdbx_strand_id
1 'polypeptide(L)'
;MSTRPSQESTGIARFQLPALIVGILGFAVTIFGWVSSSEAALRAYLSSYLFWFQIVAGALGILCLQYITGGEWGILLRRPLGAAARTMIVMLVLGIPVAVGAAHIYPWTNDAFMHSDEALHLKQGYLNTKFWLIRAAIYFAFWILWAWRIRILSLKFYDDRSPFTDLRRRRWAASGIPMIVLTLTFCSIDWMMSLEPKWYSTMYGINFLVSAGLAAFAFCTFFLSRLATTPAMGNILKPLHFRDLGNLMLAFVMLWAYTAFSEYLLIWYGNIKEEIPHYMVRQSGAWGAVALALIVLHFFLPFFMLLMRDIKDRPATIGIVAVIVLVMRYIGTVWNVAPSYGHFTYTLWDVGSLLGVGGIWLYFFLGQLKGQTIIPIHETWVEEAIREGAIKVNA
;
A
#
# COMPACT_ATOMS: atom_id res chain seq x y z
N MET A 1 31.03 21.84 -7.58
CA MET A 1 29.55 22.08 -7.63
C MET A 1 28.94 20.92 -8.43
N SER A 2 28.35 19.96 -7.77
CA SER A 2 27.75 18.80 -8.43
C SER A 2 26.38 19.22 -8.96
N THR A 3 26.24 19.34 -10.27
CA THR A 3 24.97 19.58 -10.95
C THR A 3 24.06 18.37 -10.72
N ARG A 4 23.06 18.53 -9.89
CA ARG A 4 22.01 17.51 -9.68
C ARG A 4 21.21 17.40 -10.97
N PRO A 5 21.07 16.20 -11.58
CA PRO A 5 20.18 16.06 -12.72
C PRO A 5 18.79 16.49 -12.32
N SER A 6 18.26 17.49 -13.00
CA SER A 6 16.96 18.07 -12.72
C SER A 6 15.85 17.08 -13.06
N GLN A 7 14.71 17.22 -12.40
CA GLN A 7 13.51 16.41 -12.65
C GLN A 7 12.98 16.55 -14.09
N GLU A 8 13.32 17.61 -14.79
CA GLU A 8 12.95 17.83 -16.19
C GLU A 8 13.39 16.70 -17.11
N SER A 9 14.50 16.00 -16.79
CA SER A 9 15.00 14.88 -17.57
C SER A 9 14.10 13.63 -17.53
N THR A 10 13.27 13.45 -16.52
CA THR A 10 12.40 12.26 -16.34
C THR A 10 10.97 12.45 -16.80
N GLY A 11 10.55 13.67 -17.09
CA GLY A 11 9.19 14.00 -17.52
C GLY A 11 8.07 13.69 -16.51
N ILE A 12 8.41 13.34 -15.26
CA ILE A 12 7.44 12.96 -14.22
C ILE A 12 6.53 14.12 -13.83
N ALA A 13 7.04 15.37 -13.85
CA ALA A 13 6.29 16.57 -13.49
C ALA A 13 5.03 16.75 -14.32
N ARG A 14 5.03 16.30 -15.58
CA ARG A 14 3.87 16.41 -16.47
C ARG A 14 2.63 15.65 -15.99
N PHE A 15 2.81 14.61 -15.19
CA PHE A 15 1.70 13.81 -14.66
C PHE A 15 1.11 14.37 -13.35
N GLN A 16 1.77 15.35 -12.73
CA GLN A 16 1.33 15.89 -11.44
C GLN A 16 -0.01 16.62 -11.56
N LEU A 17 -0.15 17.53 -12.53
CA LEU A 17 -1.39 18.26 -12.74
C LEU A 17 -2.56 17.34 -13.19
N PRO A 18 -2.40 16.44 -14.17
CA PRO A 18 -3.42 15.45 -14.49
C PRO A 18 -3.88 14.62 -13.28
N ALA A 19 -2.96 14.18 -12.41
CA ALA A 19 -3.30 13.45 -11.20
C ALA A 19 -4.20 14.30 -10.26
N LEU A 20 -3.89 15.58 -10.09
CA LEU A 20 -4.70 16.50 -9.29
C LEU A 20 -6.10 16.67 -9.87
N ILE A 21 -6.21 16.88 -11.19
CA ILE A 21 -7.50 17.02 -11.87
C ILE A 21 -8.37 15.78 -11.68
N VAL A 22 -7.80 14.58 -11.90
CA VAL A 22 -8.49 13.31 -11.67
C VAL A 22 -8.90 13.17 -10.21
N GLY A 23 -8.02 13.56 -9.28
CA GLY A 23 -8.31 13.56 -7.84
C GLY A 23 -9.49 14.46 -7.49
N ILE A 24 -9.52 15.70 -7.97
CA ILE A 24 -10.60 16.66 -7.71
C ILE A 24 -11.92 16.15 -8.30
N LEU A 25 -11.93 15.65 -9.54
CA LEU A 25 -13.12 15.09 -10.16
C LEU A 25 -13.64 13.86 -9.41
N GLY A 26 -12.75 12.95 -9.01
CA GLY A 26 -13.12 11.78 -8.22
C GLY A 26 -13.70 12.17 -6.85
N PHE A 27 -13.12 13.16 -6.18
CA PHE A 27 -13.68 13.70 -4.93
C PHE A 27 -15.03 14.39 -5.13
N ALA A 28 -15.24 15.10 -6.23
CA ALA A 28 -16.54 15.71 -6.53
C ALA A 28 -17.64 14.63 -6.65
N VAL A 29 -17.34 13.51 -7.35
CA VAL A 29 -18.23 12.34 -7.43
C VAL A 29 -18.47 11.75 -6.04
N THR A 30 -17.44 11.59 -5.22
CA THR A 30 -17.55 11.05 -3.86
C THR A 30 -18.40 11.95 -2.95
N ILE A 31 -18.19 13.27 -2.99
CA ILE A 31 -18.95 14.24 -2.19
C ILE A 31 -20.42 14.25 -2.63
N PHE A 32 -20.70 14.18 -3.94
CA PHE A 32 -22.06 14.04 -4.43
C PHE A 32 -22.71 12.75 -3.91
N GLY A 33 -21.95 11.63 -3.84
CA GLY A 33 -22.38 10.40 -3.22
C GLY A 33 -22.71 10.54 -1.73
N TRP A 34 -21.92 11.31 -0.97
CA TRP A 34 -22.22 11.56 0.46
C TRP A 34 -23.50 12.32 0.68
N VAL A 35 -23.86 13.22 -0.23
CA VAL A 35 -25.13 13.99 -0.16
C VAL A 35 -26.31 13.13 -0.57
N SER A 36 -26.16 12.26 -1.57
CA SER A 36 -27.26 11.47 -2.13
C SER A 36 -27.45 10.11 -1.45
N SER A 37 -26.37 9.48 -0.97
CA SER A 37 -26.38 8.13 -0.39
C SER A 37 -25.18 7.96 0.56
N SER A 38 -25.23 8.64 1.71
CA SER A 38 -24.08 8.80 2.63
C SER A 38 -23.43 7.48 3.04
N GLU A 39 -24.22 6.46 3.38
CA GLU A 39 -23.66 5.16 3.81
C GLU A 39 -22.93 4.45 2.68
N ALA A 40 -23.53 4.34 1.48
CA ALA A 40 -22.91 3.65 0.37
C ALA A 40 -21.61 4.34 -0.07
N ALA A 41 -21.62 5.68 -0.12
CA ALA A 41 -20.44 6.45 -0.50
C ALA A 41 -19.32 6.39 0.55
N LEU A 42 -19.63 6.39 1.86
CA LEU A 42 -18.63 6.25 2.91
C LEU A 42 -18.00 4.85 2.92
N ARG A 43 -18.78 3.81 2.66
CA ARG A 43 -18.30 2.42 2.52
C ARG A 43 -17.36 2.27 1.32
N ALA A 44 -17.75 2.82 0.16
CA ALA A 44 -16.91 2.89 -1.04
C ALA A 44 -15.60 3.65 -0.77
N TYR A 45 -15.70 4.76 -0.05
CA TYR A 45 -14.55 5.56 0.35
C TYR A 45 -13.58 4.77 1.25
N LEU A 46 -14.09 4.03 2.23
CA LEU A 46 -13.26 3.21 3.12
C LEU A 46 -12.42 2.20 2.34
N SER A 47 -13.02 1.45 1.41
CA SER A 47 -12.31 0.47 0.59
C SER A 47 -11.19 1.12 -0.24
N SER A 48 -11.49 2.25 -0.87
CA SER A 48 -10.55 3.00 -1.69
C SER A 48 -9.42 3.62 -0.84
N TYR A 49 -9.77 4.20 0.30
CA TYR A 49 -8.80 4.75 1.26
C TYR A 49 -7.84 3.67 1.75
N LEU A 50 -8.34 2.52 2.18
CA LEU A 50 -7.53 1.41 2.67
C LEU A 50 -6.59 0.85 1.61
N PHE A 51 -7.02 0.78 0.35
CA PHE A 51 -6.15 0.35 -0.75
C PHE A 51 -4.94 1.29 -0.93
N TRP A 52 -5.18 2.60 -1.02
CA TRP A 52 -4.10 3.58 -1.17
C TRP A 52 -3.22 3.67 0.09
N PHE A 53 -3.84 3.56 1.27
CA PHE A 53 -3.12 3.48 2.54
C PHE A 53 -2.17 2.28 2.60
N GLN A 54 -2.59 1.10 2.12
CA GLN A 54 -1.73 -0.09 2.07
C GLN A 54 -0.44 0.16 1.26
N ILE A 55 -0.50 0.88 0.14
CA ILE A 55 0.68 1.23 -0.65
C ILE A 55 1.65 2.09 0.19
N VAL A 56 1.14 3.09 0.89
CA VAL A 56 1.96 4.02 1.69
C VAL A 56 2.57 3.31 2.91
N ALA A 57 1.76 2.53 3.61
CA ALA A 57 2.19 1.79 4.79
C ALA A 57 3.20 0.68 4.43
N GLY A 58 2.91 -0.07 3.35
CA GLY A 58 3.82 -1.06 2.79
C GLY A 58 5.14 -0.44 2.33
N ALA A 59 5.09 0.74 1.72
CA ALA A 59 6.30 1.46 1.30
C ALA A 59 7.21 1.81 2.49
N LEU A 60 6.66 2.21 3.63
CA LEU A 60 7.45 2.46 4.85
C LEU A 60 8.09 1.17 5.37
N GLY A 61 7.34 0.06 5.41
CA GLY A 61 7.83 -1.25 5.85
C GLY A 61 8.94 -1.79 4.95
N ILE A 62 8.73 -1.80 3.64
CA ILE A 62 9.72 -2.28 2.66
C ILE A 62 10.96 -1.38 2.65
N LEU A 63 10.81 -0.07 2.81
CA LEU A 63 11.95 0.85 2.91
C LEU A 63 12.81 0.52 4.14
N CYS A 64 12.21 0.29 5.31
CA CYS A 64 12.93 -0.14 6.50
C CYS A 64 13.62 -1.49 6.28
N LEU A 65 12.93 -2.47 5.71
CA LEU A 65 13.48 -3.78 5.40
C LEU A 65 14.71 -3.66 4.49
N GLN A 66 14.63 -2.83 3.45
CA GLN A 66 15.72 -2.61 2.51
C GLN A 66 16.95 -1.97 3.19
N TYR A 67 16.78 -1.03 4.12
CA TYR A 67 17.91 -0.45 4.86
C TYR A 67 18.59 -1.45 5.80
N ILE A 68 17.87 -2.47 6.27
CA ILE A 68 18.43 -3.53 7.14
C ILE A 68 19.18 -4.55 6.29
N THR A 69 18.52 -5.08 5.27
CA THR A 69 19.06 -6.18 4.44
C THR A 69 20.12 -5.70 3.47
N GLY A 70 20.04 -4.44 3.01
CA GLY A 70 20.89 -3.94 1.95
C GLY A 70 20.58 -4.62 0.60
N GLY A 71 21.62 -4.75 -0.23
CA GLY A 71 21.53 -5.40 -1.55
C GLY A 71 21.04 -4.48 -2.66
N GLU A 72 21.39 -4.84 -3.89
CA GLU A 72 21.12 -4.04 -5.09
C GLU A 72 19.63 -3.98 -5.44
N TRP A 73 18.86 -5.02 -5.09
CA TRP A 73 17.43 -5.15 -5.39
C TRP A 73 16.60 -3.92 -5.01
N GLY A 74 16.94 -3.29 -3.90
CA GLY A 74 16.14 -2.23 -3.33
C GLY A 74 16.71 -0.82 -3.50
N ILE A 75 17.91 -0.68 -4.04
CA ILE A 75 18.57 0.63 -4.19
C ILE A 75 17.71 1.57 -5.03
N LEU A 76 17.21 1.08 -6.16
CA LEU A 76 16.34 1.84 -7.06
C LEU A 76 14.96 2.10 -6.45
N LEU A 77 14.51 1.24 -5.52
CA LEU A 77 13.23 1.41 -4.81
C LEU A 77 13.28 2.45 -3.70
N ARG A 78 14.47 2.76 -3.13
CA ARG A 78 14.59 3.69 -1.98
C ARG A 78 13.92 5.03 -2.22
N ARG A 79 14.03 5.58 -3.43
CA ARG A 79 13.45 6.88 -3.76
C ARG A 79 11.94 6.84 -3.89
N PRO A 80 11.33 5.97 -4.72
CA PRO A 80 9.87 5.86 -4.78
C PRO A 80 9.26 5.38 -3.46
N LEU A 81 9.84 4.41 -2.75
CA LEU A 81 9.36 3.98 -1.42
C LEU A 81 9.43 5.13 -0.41
N GLY A 82 10.54 5.86 -0.37
CA GLY A 82 10.71 7.01 0.51
C GLY A 82 9.77 8.17 0.17
N ALA A 83 9.46 8.39 -1.11
CA ALA A 83 8.47 9.37 -1.55
C ALA A 83 7.06 8.96 -1.10
N ALA A 84 6.67 7.70 -1.30
CA ALA A 84 5.39 7.17 -0.84
C ALA A 84 5.27 7.22 0.69
N ALA A 85 6.26 6.76 1.44
CA ALA A 85 6.23 6.80 2.91
C ALA A 85 6.05 8.21 3.47
N ARG A 86 6.62 9.24 2.83
CA ARG A 86 6.46 10.65 3.24
C ARG A 86 5.04 11.20 3.03
N THR A 87 4.25 10.57 2.18
CA THR A 87 2.84 10.96 1.99
C THR A 87 1.92 10.42 3.08
N MET A 88 2.45 9.80 4.14
CA MET A 88 1.64 9.33 5.27
C MET A 88 0.81 10.46 5.91
N ILE A 89 1.33 11.70 5.93
CA ILE A 89 0.57 12.87 6.38
C ILE A 89 -0.64 13.18 5.48
N VAL A 90 -0.51 12.91 4.17
CA VAL A 90 -1.63 13.05 3.23
C VAL A 90 -2.69 11.99 3.54
N MET A 91 -2.26 10.75 3.85
CA MET A 91 -3.18 9.68 4.24
C MET A 91 -3.90 9.98 5.56
N LEU A 92 -3.25 10.66 6.51
CA LEU A 92 -3.92 11.15 7.72
C LEU A 92 -5.08 12.10 7.37
N VAL A 93 -4.84 13.08 6.48
CA VAL A 93 -5.88 14.03 6.05
C VAL A 93 -7.00 13.33 5.30
N LEU A 94 -6.64 12.42 4.37
CA LEU A 94 -7.60 11.61 3.62
C LEU A 94 -8.34 10.58 4.51
N GLY A 95 -7.88 10.30 5.71
CA GLY A 95 -8.56 9.48 6.71
C GLY A 95 -9.64 10.22 7.50
N ILE A 96 -9.66 11.55 7.48
CA ILE A 96 -10.65 12.35 8.24
C ILE A 96 -12.09 11.99 7.88
N PRO A 97 -12.49 11.82 6.60
CA PRO A 97 -13.85 11.40 6.27
C PRO A 97 -14.25 10.07 6.88
N VAL A 98 -13.32 9.11 7.00
CA VAL A 98 -13.58 7.83 7.68
C VAL A 98 -13.84 8.04 9.17
N ALA A 99 -13.06 8.92 9.81
CA ALA A 99 -13.22 9.23 11.22
C ALA A 99 -14.54 9.96 11.52
N VAL A 100 -14.91 10.93 10.68
CA VAL A 100 -16.17 11.68 10.81
C VAL A 100 -17.38 10.78 10.49
N GLY A 101 -17.26 9.93 9.47
CA GLY A 101 -18.30 8.99 9.05
C GLY A 101 -18.34 7.68 9.84
N ALA A 102 -17.56 7.52 10.91
CA ALA A 102 -17.43 6.27 11.65
C ALA A 102 -18.79 5.69 12.11
N ALA A 103 -19.73 6.54 12.50
CA ALA A 103 -21.07 6.13 12.92
C ALA A 103 -21.89 5.44 11.80
N HIS A 104 -21.60 5.74 10.54
CA HIS A 104 -22.25 5.13 9.38
C HIS A 104 -21.46 3.92 8.81
N ILE A 105 -20.20 3.80 9.20
CA ILE A 105 -19.29 2.76 8.73
C ILE A 105 -19.28 1.57 9.69
N TYR A 106 -19.15 1.82 10.99
CA TYR A 106 -18.88 0.79 11.98
C TYR A 106 -20.09 0.47 12.86
N PRO A 107 -20.59 -0.78 12.88
CA PRO A 107 -21.75 -1.16 13.67
C PRO A 107 -21.53 -1.04 15.19
N TRP A 108 -20.29 -1.13 15.67
CA TRP A 108 -19.95 -1.00 17.08
C TRP A 108 -20.09 0.42 17.65
N THR A 109 -20.32 1.41 16.81
CA THR A 109 -20.64 2.79 17.25
C THR A 109 -22.08 2.91 17.78
N ASN A 110 -22.94 1.91 17.52
CA ASN A 110 -24.32 1.86 18.00
C ASN A 110 -24.36 1.08 19.33
N ASP A 111 -24.67 1.78 20.41
CA ASP A 111 -24.74 1.19 21.74
C ASP A 111 -25.80 0.08 21.84
N ALA A 112 -26.95 0.20 21.17
CA ALA A 112 -27.98 -0.84 21.16
C ALA A 112 -27.44 -2.13 20.50
N PHE A 113 -26.66 -2.03 19.47
CA PHE A 113 -26.00 -3.17 18.83
C PHE A 113 -24.98 -3.83 19.77
N MET A 114 -24.17 -3.03 20.47
CA MET A 114 -23.15 -3.55 21.40
C MET A 114 -23.75 -4.23 22.64
N HIS A 115 -24.95 -3.85 23.05
CA HIS A 115 -25.68 -4.49 24.17
C HIS A 115 -26.55 -5.67 23.72
N SER A 116 -26.67 -5.97 22.44
CA SER A 116 -27.48 -7.08 21.92
C SER A 116 -26.91 -8.47 22.21
N ASP A 117 -25.61 -8.54 22.58
CA ASP A 117 -24.90 -9.80 22.77
C ASP A 117 -23.80 -9.61 23.84
N GLU A 118 -23.68 -10.54 24.77
CA GLU A 118 -22.71 -10.50 25.87
C GLU A 118 -21.25 -10.42 25.34
N ALA A 119 -20.95 -11.17 24.28
CA ALA A 119 -19.63 -11.15 23.66
C ALA A 119 -19.29 -9.79 23.02
N LEU A 120 -20.27 -9.06 22.50
CA LEU A 120 -20.08 -7.69 22.00
C LEU A 120 -19.89 -6.72 23.15
N HIS A 121 -20.67 -6.86 24.21
CA HIS A 121 -20.56 -5.99 25.39
C HIS A 121 -19.14 -6.04 26.00
N LEU A 122 -18.55 -7.21 26.11
CA LEU A 122 -17.16 -7.38 26.57
C LEU A 122 -16.13 -6.65 25.68
N LYS A 123 -16.41 -6.46 24.40
CA LYS A 123 -15.54 -5.73 23.46
C LYS A 123 -15.72 -4.20 23.53
N GLN A 124 -16.72 -3.68 24.20
CA GLN A 124 -17.01 -2.24 24.26
C GLN A 124 -15.87 -1.42 24.85
N GLY A 125 -15.08 -1.99 25.79
CA GLY A 125 -13.88 -1.36 26.32
C GLY A 125 -12.82 -1.06 25.25
N TYR A 126 -12.74 -1.88 24.22
CA TYR A 126 -11.81 -1.72 23.09
C TYR A 126 -12.46 -1.02 21.89
N LEU A 127 -13.67 -1.45 21.49
CA LEU A 127 -14.45 -0.93 20.37
C LEU A 127 -15.34 0.21 20.83
N ASN A 128 -14.78 1.40 20.98
CA ASN A 128 -15.51 2.65 21.20
C ASN A 128 -14.81 3.78 20.43
N THR A 129 -15.59 4.76 20.00
CA THR A 129 -15.13 5.84 19.12
C THR A 129 -13.95 6.62 19.69
N LYS A 130 -13.99 6.93 20.99
CA LYS A 130 -12.94 7.70 21.66
C LYS A 130 -11.59 6.97 21.63
N PHE A 131 -11.59 5.69 22.03
CA PHE A 131 -10.38 4.91 22.11
C PHE A 131 -9.85 4.52 20.72
N TRP A 132 -10.76 4.27 19.76
CA TRP A 132 -10.44 4.04 18.36
C TRP A 132 -9.71 5.24 17.74
N LEU A 133 -10.19 6.49 17.97
CA LEU A 133 -9.53 7.71 17.50
C LEU A 133 -8.16 7.91 18.15
N ILE A 134 -8.02 7.63 19.45
CA ILE A 134 -6.73 7.71 20.15
C ILE A 134 -5.72 6.74 19.53
N ARG A 135 -6.12 5.47 19.28
CA ARG A 135 -5.24 4.50 18.62
C ARG A 135 -4.84 4.95 17.21
N ALA A 136 -5.80 5.42 16.42
CA ALA A 136 -5.52 5.95 15.07
C ALA A 136 -4.52 7.12 15.13
N ALA A 137 -4.66 8.05 16.07
CA ALA A 137 -3.72 9.15 16.27
C ALA A 137 -2.31 8.64 16.63
N ILE A 138 -2.20 7.64 17.50
CA ILE A 138 -0.92 7.00 17.88
C ILE A 138 -0.27 6.35 16.65
N TYR A 139 -1.04 5.60 15.83
CA TYR A 139 -0.51 4.96 14.64
C TYR A 139 0.05 5.98 13.65
N PHE A 140 -0.72 7.01 13.32
CA PHE A 140 -0.26 8.06 12.40
C PHE A 140 0.92 8.85 12.95
N ALA A 141 0.92 9.20 14.24
CA ALA A 141 2.05 9.87 14.88
C ALA A 141 3.33 9.04 14.74
N PHE A 142 3.25 7.74 14.99
CA PHE A 142 4.38 6.83 14.83
C PHE A 142 4.84 6.76 13.36
N TRP A 143 3.95 6.48 12.40
CA TRP A 143 4.33 6.31 11.00
C TRP A 143 4.90 7.59 10.39
N ILE A 144 4.32 8.75 10.69
CA ILE A 144 4.82 10.05 10.22
C ILE A 144 6.20 10.35 10.81
N LEU A 145 6.37 10.15 12.13
CA LEU A 145 7.65 10.35 12.81
C LEU A 145 8.73 9.42 12.22
N TRP A 146 8.39 8.14 12.00
CA TRP A 146 9.35 7.17 11.45
C TRP A 146 9.74 7.50 10.01
N ALA A 147 8.78 7.79 9.14
CA ALA A 147 9.03 8.20 7.75
C ALA A 147 9.92 9.46 7.70
N TRP A 148 9.63 10.45 8.55
CA TRP A 148 10.43 11.67 8.67
C TRP A 148 11.86 11.38 9.16
N ARG A 149 11.99 10.54 10.18
CA ARG A 149 13.30 10.21 10.77
C ARG A 149 14.18 9.42 9.79
N ILE A 150 13.63 8.44 9.12
CA ILE A 150 14.33 7.66 8.09
C ILE A 150 14.79 8.59 6.95
N ARG A 151 13.96 9.56 6.55
CA ARG A 151 14.34 10.56 5.55
C ARG A 151 15.57 11.37 5.98
N ILE A 152 15.55 11.92 7.21
CA ILE A 152 16.68 12.73 7.70
C ILE A 152 17.97 11.91 7.71
N LEU A 153 17.91 10.68 8.20
CA LEU A 153 19.08 9.80 8.25
C LEU A 153 19.56 9.39 6.85
N SER A 154 18.64 9.19 5.91
CA SER A 154 18.99 8.92 4.52
C SER A 154 19.68 10.10 3.85
N LEU A 155 19.20 11.33 4.09
CA LEU A 155 19.83 12.54 3.56
C LEU A 155 21.20 12.77 4.19
N LYS A 156 21.34 12.58 5.50
CA LYS A 156 22.65 12.69 6.18
C LYS A 156 23.66 11.69 5.64
N PHE A 157 23.25 10.44 5.42
CA PHE A 157 24.11 9.42 4.83
C PHE A 157 24.55 9.78 3.41
N TYR A 158 23.67 10.46 2.67
CA TYR A 158 23.97 10.94 1.33
C TYR A 158 25.12 11.96 1.31
N ASP A 159 25.15 12.84 2.33
CA ASP A 159 26.17 13.89 2.44
C ASP A 159 27.48 13.39 3.09
N ASP A 160 27.37 12.57 4.13
CA ASP A 160 28.48 12.19 5.03
C ASP A 160 29.13 10.84 4.68
N ARG A 161 28.34 9.88 4.17
CA ARG A 161 28.76 8.49 3.85
C ARG A 161 29.52 7.77 4.98
N SER A 162 29.44 8.28 6.21
CA SER A 162 30.16 7.68 7.32
C SER A 162 29.53 6.35 7.75
N PRO A 163 30.34 5.34 8.13
CA PRO A 163 29.83 4.08 8.68
C PRO A 163 28.93 4.26 9.90
N PHE A 164 29.17 5.32 10.67
CA PHE A 164 28.36 5.66 11.84
C PHE A 164 26.95 6.11 11.44
N THR A 165 26.82 6.94 10.41
CA THR A 165 25.52 7.41 9.89
C THR A 165 24.75 6.27 9.26
N ASP A 166 25.42 5.34 8.54
CA ASP A 166 24.78 4.13 8.02
C ASP A 166 24.28 3.21 9.13
N LEU A 167 25.11 2.95 10.15
CA LEU A 167 24.72 2.14 11.30
C LEU A 167 23.52 2.75 12.04
N ARG A 168 23.50 4.07 12.19
CA ARG A 168 22.38 4.78 12.83
C ARG A 168 21.09 4.63 12.00
N ARG A 169 21.18 4.76 10.67
CA ARG A 169 20.05 4.55 9.75
C ARG A 169 19.50 3.12 9.85
N ARG A 170 20.38 2.12 9.83
CA ARG A 170 20.02 0.70 9.97
C ARG A 170 19.37 0.40 11.32
N ARG A 171 19.88 0.95 12.41
CA ARG A 171 19.29 0.79 13.76
C ARG A 171 17.87 1.36 13.83
N TRP A 172 17.64 2.55 13.27
CA TRP A 172 16.31 3.13 13.17
C TRP A 172 15.37 2.33 12.27
N ALA A 173 15.84 1.81 11.16
CA ALA A 173 15.06 0.92 10.31
C ALA A 173 14.71 -0.39 11.05
N ALA A 174 15.68 -0.99 11.74
CA ALA A 174 15.49 -2.24 12.48
C ALA A 174 14.47 -2.09 13.62
N SER A 175 14.56 -1.02 14.42
CA SER A 175 13.58 -0.77 15.48
C SER A 175 12.19 -0.40 14.93
N GLY A 176 12.12 0.11 13.71
CA GLY A 176 10.85 0.43 13.03
C GLY A 176 10.05 -0.81 12.63
N ILE A 177 10.70 -1.90 12.21
CA ILE A 177 9.99 -3.09 11.69
C ILE A 177 9.01 -3.67 12.72
N PRO A 178 9.40 -4.05 13.96
CA PRO A 178 8.44 -4.62 14.90
C PRO A 178 7.31 -3.64 15.24
N MET A 179 7.59 -2.35 15.31
CA MET A 179 6.57 -1.33 15.57
C MET A 179 5.62 -1.15 14.39
N ILE A 180 6.13 -1.21 13.14
CA ILE A 180 5.28 -1.20 11.93
C ILE A 180 4.38 -2.43 11.90
N VAL A 181 4.94 -3.61 12.16
CA VAL A 181 4.19 -4.88 12.21
C VAL A 181 3.06 -4.78 13.25
N LEU A 182 3.39 -4.35 14.46
CA LEU A 182 2.42 -4.21 15.54
C LEU A 182 1.32 -3.20 15.20
N THR A 183 1.69 -1.99 14.79
CA THR A 183 0.73 -0.92 14.51
C THR A 183 -0.14 -1.21 13.28
N LEU A 184 0.39 -1.84 12.23
CA LEU A 184 -0.42 -2.23 11.07
C LEU A 184 -1.34 -3.42 11.38
N THR A 185 -0.93 -4.34 12.24
CA THR A 185 -1.79 -5.41 12.73
C THR A 185 -3.00 -4.83 13.47
N PHE A 186 -2.76 -3.96 14.45
CA PHE A 186 -3.86 -3.30 15.17
C PHE A 186 -4.69 -2.38 14.27
N CYS A 187 -4.07 -1.69 13.33
CA CYS A 187 -4.77 -0.89 12.32
C CYS A 187 -5.74 -1.75 11.48
N SER A 188 -5.33 -2.95 11.06
CA SER A 188 -6.21 -3.86 10.31
C SER A 188 -7.38 -4.36 11.15
N ILE A 189 -7.17 -4.58 12.45
CA ILE A 189 -8.21 -4.94 13.41
C ILE A 189 -9.20 -3.78 13.56
N ASP A 190 -8.69 -2.56 13.78
CA ASP A 190 -9.51 -1.39 14.05
C ASP A 190 -10.30 -0.88 12.84
N TRP A 191 -9.75 -0.99 11.63
CA TRP A 191 -10.34 -0.35 10.45
C TRP A 191 -11.03 -1.32 9.50
N MET A 192 -10.71 -2.61 9.57
CA MET A 192 -11.30 -3.62 8.69
C MET A 192 -12.00 -4.73 9.47
N MET A 193 -11.29 -5.44 10.37
CA MET A 193 -11.88 -6.56 11.10
C MET A 193 -13.03 -6.12 12.00
N SER A 194 -12.99 -4.91 12.56
CA SER A 194 -14.05 -4.34 13.39
C SER A 194 -15.35 -4.02 12.66
N LEU A 195 -15.38 -4.14 11.32
CA LEU A 195 -16.62 -4.10 10.53
C LEU A 195 -17.55 -5.28 10.85
N GLU A 196 -16.97 -6.39 11.31
CA GLU A 196 -17.67 -7.58 11.78
C GLU A 196 -17.28 -7.87 13.25
N PRO A 197 -17.82 -7.15 14.23
CA PRO A 197 -17.34 -7.23 15.62
C PRO A 197 -17.49 -8.59 16.28
N LYS A 198 -18.34 -9.47 15.74
CA LYS A 198 -18.50 -10.86 16.21
C LYS A 198 -17.38 -11.77 15.70
N TRP A 199 -16.80 -11.44 14.55
CA TRP A 199 -15.74 -12.21 13.92
C TRP A 199 -14.35 -11.75 14.37
N TYR A 200 -13.39 -12.67 14.38
CA TYR A 200 -11.97 -12.38 14.59
C TYR A 200 -11.08 -13.44 13.94
N SER A 201 -9.87 -13.03 13.51
CA SER A 201 -8.85 -13.93 12.99
C SER A 201 -7.46 -13.39 13.34
N THR A 202 -6.60 -14.26 13.87
CA THR A 202 -5.20 -13.92 14.16
C THR A 202 -4.37 -13.75 12.87
N MET A 203 -4.76 -14.42 11.79
CA MET A 203 -4.08 -14.34 10.49
C MET A 203 -4.39 -13.03 9.74
N TYR A 204 -5.47 -12.36 10.09
CA TYR A 204 -5.94 -11.15 9.39
C TYR A 204 -4.90 -10.04 9.35
N GLY A 205 -4.25 -9.75 10.47
CA GLY A 205 -3.19 -8.75 10.57
C GLY A 205 -1.97 -9.10 9.71
N ILE A 206 -1.58 -10.38 9.68
CA ILE A 206 -0.47 -10.85 8.85
C ILE A 206 -0.81 -10.74 7.37
N ASN A 207 -2.03 -11.13 6.98
CA ASN A 207 -2.50 -10.98 5.60
C ASN A 207 -2.52 -9.51 5.16
N PHE A 208 -2.95 -8.60 6.04
CA PHE A 208 -2.92 -7.16 5.78
C PHE A 208 -1.50 -6.63 5.57
N LEU A 209 -0.54 -7.02 6.41
CA LEU A 209 0.88 -6.65 6.27
C LEU A 209 1.48 -7.12 4.95
N VAL A 210 1.26 -8.38 4.61
CA VAL A 210 1.72 -8.95 3.34
C VAL A 210 1.08 -8.25 2.15
N SER A 211 -0.21 -7.96 2.26
CA SER A 211 -0.98 -7.21 1.27
C SER A 211 -0.44 -5.80 1.04
N ALA A 212 -0.09 -5.10 2.13
CA ALA A 212 0.51 -3.76 2.06
C ALA A 212 1.91 -3.81 1.40
N GLY A 213 2.73 -4.80 1.77
CA GLY A 213 4.04 -5.03 1.14
C GLY A 213 3.91 -5.31 -0.35
N LEU A 214 3.00 -6.22 -0.75
CA LEU A 214 2.75 -6.56 -2.14
C LEU A 214 2.27 -5.34 -2.96
N ALA A 215 1.35 -4.55 -2.40
CA ALA A 215 0.85 -3.33 -3.04
C ALA A 215 1.98 -2.30 -3.26
N ALA A 216 2.84 -2.10 -2.27
CA ALA A 216 4.00 -1.20 -2.38
C ALA A 216 5.02 -1.69 -3.42
N PHE A 217 5.33 -2.99 -3.45
CA PHE A 217 6.21 -3.57 -4.47
C PHE A 217 5.62 -3.43 -5.88
N ALA A 218 4.36 -3.79 -6.06
CA ALA A 218 3.70 -3.69 -7.36
C ALA A 218 3.65 -2.24 -7.85
N PHE A 219 3.30 -1.28 -6.97
CA PHE A 219 3.30 0.14 -7.32
C PHE A 219 4.68 0.64 -7.73
N CYS A 220 5.73 0.33 -6.95
CA CYS A 220 7.08 0.77 -7.27
C CYS A 220 7.65 0.08 -8.51
N THR A 221 7.34 -1.20 -8.74
CA THR A 221 7.73 -1.93 -9.95
C THR A 221 7.06 -1.31 -11.18
N PHE A 222 5.76 -1.03 -11.12
CA PHE A 222 5.07 -0.30 -12.19
C PHE A 222 5.70 1.07 -12.43
N PHE A 223 5.95 1.85 -11.38
CA PHE A 223 6.56 3.17 -11.50
C PHE A 223 7.94 3.11 -12.17
N LEU A 224 8.82 2.20 -11.74
CA LEU A 224 10.14 2.00 -12.34
C LEU A 224 10.05 1.48 -13.78
N SER A 225 9.10 0.62 -14.10
CA SER A 225 8.86 0.14 -15.46
C SER A 225 8.50 1.27 -16.43
N ARG A 226 7.75 2.26 -15.96
CA ARG A 226 7.43 3.48 -16.73
C ARG A 226 8.62 4.41 -16.87
N LEU A 227 9.46 4.50 -15.86
CA LEU A 227 10.71 5.28 -15.93
C LEU A 227 11.72 4.67 -16.88
N ALA A 228 11.81 3.35 -16.96
CA ALA A 228 12.72 2.67 -17.87
C ALA A 228 12.48 2.99 -19.36
N THR A 229 11.28 3.47 -19.70
CA THR A 229 10.98 3.93 -21.07
C THR A 229 11.49 5.33 -21.36
N THR A 230 12.01 6.05 -20.36
CA THR A 230 12.58 7.39 -20.55
C THR A 230 14.06 7.30 -20.91
N PRO A 231 14.58 8.17 -21.82
CA PRO A 231 16.00 8.14 -22.21
C PRO A 231 16.96 8.31 -21.03
N ALA A 232 16.53 9.06 -20.00
CA ALA A 232 17.36 9.34 -18.82
C ALA A 232 17.58 8.10 -17.94
N MET A 233 16.64 7.14 -17.93
CA MET A 233 16.66 5.99 -17.03
C MET A 233 16.88 4.66 -17.75
N GLY A 234 16.67 4.59 -19.07
CA GLY A 234 16.74 3.35 -19.85
C GLY A 234 18.09 2.65 -19.81
N ASN A 235 19.18 3.41 -19.70
CA ASN A 235 20.53 2.88 -19.59
C ASN A 235 20.93 2.45 -18.16
N ILE A 236 20.17 2.90 -17.14
CA ILE A 236 20.44 2.63 -15.73
C ILE A 236 19.65 1.42 -15.24
N LEU A 237 18.41 1.31 -15.69
CA LEU A 237 17.48 0.26 -15.32
C LEU A 237 17.73 -1.00 -16.17
N LYS A 238 18.64 -1.85 -15.69
CA LYS A 238 19.00 -3.10 -16.36
C LYS A 238 17.95 -4.19 -16.16
N PRO A 239 17.84 -5.19 -17.06
CA PRO A 239 16.94 -6.34 -16.92
C PRO A 239 17.10 -7.08 -15.57
N LEU A 240 18.32 -7.14 -15.02
CA LEU A 240 18.60 -7.77 -13.73
C LEU A 240 17.78 -7.14 -12.60
N HIS A 241 17.68 -5.81 -12.56
CA HIS A 241 16.90 -5.11 -11.52
C HIS A 241 15.41 -5.48 -11.57
N PHE A 242 14.84 -5.58 -12.77
CA PHE A 242 13.43 -5.99 -12.94
C PHE A 242 13.22 -7.45 -12.60
N ARG A 243 14.22 -8.32 -12.85
CA ARG A 243 14.18 -9.72 -12.44
C ARG A 243 14.13 -9.86 -10.93
N ASP A 244 14.95 -9.11 -10.21
CA ASP A 244 14.97 -9.12 -8.75
C ASP A 244 13.64 -8.61 -8.17
N LEU A 245 13.10 -7.51 -8.72
CA LEU A 245 11.78 -7.01 -8.33
C LEU A 245 10.67 -8.02 -8.63
N GLY A 246 10.73 -8.70 -9.78
CA GLY A 246 9.79 -9.76 -10.14
C GLY A 246 9.88 -10.97 -9.21
N ASN A 247 11.08 -11.36 -8.79
CA ASN A 247 11.28 -12.45 -7.82
C ASN A 247 10.70 -12.09 -6.44
N LEU A 248 10.92 -10.86 -5.98
CA LEU A 248 10.35 -10.39 -4.72
C LEU A 248 8.83 -10.26 -4.80
N MET A 249 8.30 -9.75 -5.92
CA MET A 249 6.86 -9.69 -6.14
C MET A 249 6.24 -11.10 -6.17
N LEU A 250 6.91 -12.09 -6.79
CA LEU A 250 6.50 -13.50 -6.74
C LEU A 250 6.47 -14.02 -5.31
N ALA A 251 7.51 -13.74 -4.52
CA ALA A 251 7.55 -14.15 -3.12
C ALA A 251 6.37 -13.57 -2.32
N PHE A 252 6.04 -12.29 -2.53
CA PHE A 252 4.90 -11.66 -1.87
C PHE A 252 3.54 -12.17 -2.37
N VAL A 253 3.40 -12.53 -3.66
CA VAL A 253 2.20 -13.18 -4.21
C VAL A 253 2.01 -14.54 -3.55
N MET A 254 3.07 -15.34 -3.43
CA MET A 254 3.05 -16.62 -2.72
C MET A 254 2.68 -16.46 -1.25
N LEU A 255 3.29 -15.50 -0.57
CA LEU A 255 3.05 -15.25 0.84
C LEU A 255 1.62 -14.76 1.10
N TRP A 256 1.08 -13.92 0.20
CA TRP A 256 -0.32 -13.51 0.24
C TRP A 256 -1.27 -14.70 0.08
N ALA A 257 -1.03 -15.55 -0.90
CA ALA A 257 -1.85 -16.73 -1.13
C ALA A 257 -1.79 -17.71 0.06
N TYR A 258 -0.59 -17.90 0.62
CA TYR A 258 -0.40 -18.72 1.81
C TYR A 258 -1.18 -18.18 3.01
N THR A 259 -1.07 -16.88 3.31
CA THR A 259 -1.74 -16.28 4.47
C THR A 259 -3.27 -16.25 4.29
N ALA A 260 -3.76 -15.93 3.08
CA ALA A 260 -5.19 -15.93 2.77
C ALA A 260 -5.78 -17.36 2.84
N PHE A 261 -5.07 -18.35 2.26
CA PHE A 261 -5.49 -19.75 2.32
C PHE A 261 -5.45 -20.30 3.75
N SER A 262 -4.40 -19.96 4.52
CA SER A 262 -4.29 -20.38 5.92
C SER A 262 -5.44 -19.85 6.76
N GLU A 263 -5.82 -18.60 6.59
CA GLU A 263 -6.98 -18.00 7.27
C GLU A 263 -8.27 -18.75 6.95
N TYR A 264 -8.52 -18.98 5.66
CA TYR A 264 -9.67 -19.75 5.20
C TYR A 264 -9.67 -21.18 5.78
N LEU A 265 -8.53 -21.88 5.70
CA LEU A 265 -8.39 -23.26 6.15
C LEU A 265 -8.64 -23.39 7.66
N LEU A 266 -8.13 -22.46 8.46
CA LEU A 266 -8.33 -22.46 9.92
C LEU A 266 -9.82 -22.33 10.27
N ILE A 267 -10.55 -21.42 9.62
CA ILE A 267 -11.97 -21.21 9.86
C ILE A 267 -12.80 -22.39 9.34
N TRP A 268 -12.45 -22.90 8.15
CA TRP A 268 -13.15 -24.06 7.57
C TRP A 268 -12.95 -25.32 8.41
N TYR A 269 -11.71 -25.59 8.89
CA TYR A 269 -11.39 -26.76 9.69
C TYR A 269 -11.92 -26.63 11.12
N GLY A 270 -11.81 -25.44 11.72
CA GLY A 270 -12.30 -25.16 13.08
C GLY A 270 -13.81 -25.27 13.20
N ASN A 271 -14.53 -24.97 12.12
CA ASN A 271 -15.98 -25.05 11.99
C ASN A 271 -16.73 -24.38 13.17
N ILE A 272 -16.19 -23.22 13.62
CA ILE A 272 -16.75 -22.46 14.74
C ILE A 272 -17.93 -21.64 14.23
N LYS A 273 -19.07 -21.77 14.89
CA LYS A 273 -20.36 -21.16 14.47
C LYS A 273 -20.27 -19.63 14.30
N GLU A 274 -19.48 -18.98 15.11
CA GLU A 274 -19.28 -17.52 15.11
C GLU A 274 -18.38 -17.04 13.97
N GLU A 275 -17.49 -17.90 13.46
CA GLU A 275 -16.50 -17.54 12.44
C GLU A 275 -16.95 -17.86 11.01
N ILE A 276 -17.75 -18.92 10.83
CA ILE A 276 -18.21 -19.39 9.53
C ILE A 276 -18.96 -18.32 8.71
N PRO A 277 -19.84 -17.48 9.30
CA PRO A 277 -20.64 -16.50 8.55
C PRO A 277 -19.79 -15.54 7.71
N HIS A 278 -18.58 -15.22 8.16
CA HIS A 278 -17.65 -14.37 7.43
C HIS A 278 -17.36 -14.88 6.00
N TYR A 279 -17.05 -16.17 5.87
CA TYR A 279 -16.78 -16.77 4.55
C TYR A 279 -18.05 -17.16 3.82
N MET A 280 -19.14 -17.53 4.48
CA MET A 280 -20.40 -17.85 3.82
C MET A 280 -20.91 -16.69 2.96
N VAL A 281 -20.85 -15.47 3.46
CA VAL A 281 -21.24 -14.27 2.70
C VAL A 281 -20.28 -14.06 1.52
N ARG A 282 -18.97 -14.21 1.75
CA ARG A 282 -17.92 -13.96 0.76
C ARG A 282 -17.80 -15.03 -0.32
N GLN A 283 -18.38 -16.22 -0.12
CA GLN A 283 -18.40 -17.32 -1.09
C GLN A 283 -19.73 -17.43 -1.84
N SER A 284 -20.73 -16.65 -1.47
CA SER A 284 -22.05 -16.70 -2.08
C SER A 284 -22.25 -15.66 -3.17
N GLY A 285 -23.07 -15.97 -4.17
CA GLY A 285 -23.49 -15.06 -5.23
C GLY A 285 -22.33 -14.39 -5.96
N ALA A 286 -22.45 -13.10 -6.20
CA ALA A 286 -21.41 -12.31 -6.89
C ALA A 286 -20.08 -12.22 -6.11
N TRP A 287 -20.11 -12.26 -4.77
CA TRP A 287 -18.90 -12.26 -3.96
C TRP A 287 -18.08 -13.54 -4.15
N GLY A 288 -18.76 -14.68 -4.39
CA GLY A 288 -18.08 -15.93 -4.74
C GLY A 288 -17.35 -15.84 -6.08
N ALA A 289 -17.93 -15.17 -7.08
CA ALA A 289 -17.24 -14.91 -8.34
C ALA A 289 -16.01 -14.00 -8.16
N VAL A 290 -16.10 -12.99 -7.29
CA VAL A 290 -14.94 -12.13 -6.92
C VAL A 290 -13.87 -12.97 -6.23
N ALA A 291 -14.25 -13.87 -5.29
CA ALA A 291 -13.31 -14.77 -4.63
C ALA A 291 -12.56 -15.65 -5.65
N LEU A 292 -13.29 -16.24 -6.62
CA LEU A 292 -12.68 -17.02 -7.70
C LEU A 292 -11.74 -16.16 -8.55
N ALA A 293 -12.15 -14.94 -8.89
CA ALA A 293 -11.29 -14.01 -9.63
C ALA A 293 -10.01 -13.67 -8.84
N LEU A 294 -10.06 -13.52 -7.52
CA LEU A 294 -8.87 -13.33 -6.66
C LEU A 294 -7.95 -14.55 -6.72
N ILE A 295 -8.50 -15.77 -6.68
CA ILE A 295 -7.67 -16.99 -6.80
C ILE A 295 -6.99 -17.04 -8.17
N VAL A 296 -7.73 -16.79 -9.25
CA VAL A 296 -7.20 -16.95 -10.61
C VAL A 296 -6.31 -15.76 -11.02
N LEU A 297 -6.80 -14.53 -10.86
CA LEU A 297 -6.15 -13.33 -11.41
C LEU A 297 -5.17 -12.67 -10.43
N HIS A 298 -5.31 -12.88 -9.11
CA HIS A 298 -4.37 -12.31 -8.14
C HIS A 298 -3.28 -13.29 -7.74
N PHE A 299 -3.54 -14.59 -7.79
CA PHE A 299 -2.55 -15.62 -7.48
C PHE A 299 -2.05 -16.34 -8.72
N PHE A 300 -2.87 -17.20 -9.37
CA PHE A 300 -2.37 -18.08 -10.41
C PHE A 300 -1.79 -17.31 -11.60
N LEU A 301 -2.47 -16.31 -12.11
CA LEU A 301 -1.99 -15.54 -13.26
C LEU A 301 -0.64 -14.86 -13.00
N PRO A 302 -0.48 -14.02 -11.95
CA PRO A 302 0.82 -13.43 -11.63
C PRO A 302 1.88 -14.47 -11.28
N PHE A 303 1.51 -15.57 -10.60
CA PHE A 303 2.42 -16.65 -10.26
C PHE A 303 3.07 -17.24 -11.51
N PHE A 304 2.29 -17.70 -12.49
CA PHE A 304 2.85 -18.27 -13.71
C PHE A 304 3.59 -17.24 -14.57
N MET A 305 3.09 -16.01 -14.66
CA MET A 305 3.79 -14.95 -15.37
C MET A 305 5.17 -14.63 -14.73
N LEU A 306 5.24 -14.55 -13.40
CA LEU A 306 6.46 -14.23 -12.68
C LEU A 306 7.46 -15.40 -12.58
N LEU A 307 7.06 -16.63 -12.91
CA LEU A 307 8.02 -17.74 -13.10
C LEU A 307 8.83 -17.56 -14.39
N MET A 308 8.27 -16.92 -15.41
CA MET A 308 8.93 -16.75 -16.70
C MET A 308 9.98 -15.65 -16.63
N ARG A 309 11.24 -15.98 -16.95
CA ARG A 309 12.35 -15.03 -16.95
C ARG A 309 12.13 -13.88 -17.94
N ASP A 310 11.66 -14.18 -19.14
CA ASP A 310 11.45 -13.18 -20.21
C ASP A 310 10.44 -12.09 -19.82
N ILE A 311 9.44 -12.43 -19.01
CA ILE A 311 8.46 -11.47 -18.49
C ILE A 311 9.13 -10.53 -17.48
N LYS A 312 9.99 -11.07 -16.62
CA LYS A 312 10.69 -10.27 -15.59
C LYS A 312 11.76 -9.38 -16.18
N ASP A 313 12.45 -9.82 -17.23
CA ASP A 313 13.57 -9.07 -17.82
C ASP A 313 13.12 -7.85 -18.63
N ARG A 314 11.86 -7.77 -19.05
CA ARG A 314 11.32 -6.68 -19.86
C ARG A 314 10.48 -5.72 -19.01
N PRO A 315 10.85 -4.41 -18.94
CA PRO A 315 10.11 -3.41 -18.17
C PRO A 315 8.61 -3.34 -18.51
N ALA A 316 8.27 -3.46 -19.80
CA ALA A 316 6.88 -3.37 -20.25
C ALA A 316 6.03 -4.53 -19.72
N THR A 317 6.52 -5.76 -19.79
CA THR A 317 5.76 -6.95 -19.36
C THR A 317 5.64 -7.06 -17.84
N ILE A 318 6.72 -6.80 -17.10
CA ILE A 318 6.64 -6.79 -15.62
C ILE A 318 5.76 -5.64 -15.13
N GLY A 319 5.74 -4.51 -15.84
CA GLY A 319 4.84 -3.40 -15.55
C GLY A 319 3.36 -3.79 -15.70
N ILE A 320 3.01 -4.62 -16.69
CA ILE A 320 1.66 -5.16 -16.86
C ILE A 320 1.30 -6.08 -15.68
N VAL A 321 2.21 -6.98 -15.29
CA VAL A 321 2.00 -7.86 -14.12
C VAL A 321 1.77 -7.03 -12.86
N ALA A 322 2.56 -5.98 -12.66
CA ALA A 322 2.42 -5.08 -11.52
C ALA A 322 1.05 -4.38 -11.50
N VAL A 323 0.52 -3.96 -12.67
CA VAL A 323 -0.84 -3.40 -12.78
C VAL A 323 -1.89 -4.43 -12.45
N ILE A 324 -1.79 -5.67 -12.96
CA ILE A 324 -2.71 -6.76 -12.62
C ILE A 324 -2.75 -6.97 -11.11
N VAL A 325 -1.58 -7.06 -10.47
CA VAL A 325 -1.48 -7.23 -9.02
C VAL A 325 -2.13 -6.04 -8.29
N LEU A 326 -1.90 -4.79 -8.70
CA LEU A 326 -2.50 -3.60 -8.08
C LEU A 326 -4.03 -3.58 -8.21
N VAL A 327 -4.55 -3.87 -9.40
CA VAL A 327 -6.01 -3.94 -9.63
C VAL A 327 -6.63 -5.03 -8.76
N MET A 328 -6.01 -6.21 -8.71
CA MET A 328 -6.51 -7.31 -7.89
C MET A 328 -6.34 -7.04 -6.38
N ARG A 329 -5.33 -6.25 -5.96
CA ARG A 329 -5.22 -5.76 -4.57
C ARG A 329 -6.37 -4.83 -4.19
N TYR A 330 -6.77 -3.92 -5.10
CA TYR A 330 -7.96 -3.10 -4.88
C TYR A 330 -9.21 -3.95 -4.75
N ILE A 331 -9.44 -4.86 -5.70
CA ILE A 331 -10.58 -5.79 -5.67
C ILE A 331 -10.57 -6.63 -4.38
N GLY A 332 -9.40 -7.11 -3.95
CA GLY A 332 -9.25 -7.83 -2.69
C GLY A 332 -9.57 -6.98 -1.46
N THR A 333 -9.25 -5.69 -1.48
CA THR A 333 -9.63 -4.77 -0.40
C THR A 333 -11.14 -4.55 -0.37
N VAL A 334 -11.78 -4.38 -1.52
CA VAL A 334 -13.25 -4.32 -1.64
C VAL A 334 -13.90 -5.62 -1.14
N TRP A 335 -13.36 -6.78 -1.52
CA TRP A 335 -13.85 -8.09 -1.07
C TRP A 335 -13.73 -8.31 0.44
N ASN A 336 -12.74 -7.71 1.09
CA ASN A 336 -12.60 -7.76 2.55
C ASN A 336 -13.57 -6.82 3.27
N VAL A 337 -13.90 -5.67 2.69
CA VAL A 337 -14.67 -4.60 3.33
C VAL A 337 -16.16 -4.68 2.97
N ALA A 338 -16.50 -4.74 1.70
CA ALA A 338 -17.87 -4.55 1.23
C ALA A 338 -18.86 -5.67 1.64
N PRO A 339 -18.49 -6.97 1.73
CA PRO A 339 -19.41 -8.01 2.16
C PRO A 339 -19.96 -7.83 3.57
N SER A 340 -19.22 -7.15 4.45
CA SER A 340 -19.67 -6.84 5.82
C SER A 340 -20.95 -5.99 5.87
N TYR A 341 -21.32 -5.39 4.74
CA TYR A 341 -22.54 -4.57 4.63
C TYR A 341 -23.70 -5.26 3.89
N GLY A 342 -23.56 -6.54 3.55
CA GLY A 342 -24.60 -7.35 2.93
C GLY A 342 -24.44 -7.57 1.42
N HIS A 343 -25.47 -7.24 0.64
CA HIS A 343 -25.52 -7.58 -0.79
C HIS A 343 -24.40 -6.92 -1.61
N PHE A 344 -24.05 -7.58 -2.73
CA PHE A 344 -23.08 -7.06 -3.69
C PHE A 344 -23.59 -5.73 -4.26
N THR A 345 -22.82 -4.69 -4.00
CA THR A 345 -23.04 -3.35 -4.56
C THR A 345 -21.68 -2.77 -4.94
N TYR A 346 -21.51 -2.50 -6.23
CA TYR A 346 -20.39 -1.71 -6.74
C TYR A 346 -20.99 -0.54 -7.50
N THR A 347 -20.68 0.65 -7.06
CA THR A 347 -21.35 1.88 -7.49
C THR A 347 -20.39 2.87 -8.14
N LEU A 348 -20.93 3.95 -8.70
CA LEU A 348 -20.11 5.07 -9.19
C LEU A 348 -19.25 5.69 -8.07
N TRP A 349 -19.70 5.58 -6.81
CA TRP A 349 -18.98 6.09 -5.64
C TRP A 349 -17.67 5.34 -5.39
N ASP A 350 -17.61 4.03 -5.71
CA ASP A 350 -16.38 3.22 -5.60
C ASP A 350 -15.32 3.72 -6.58
N VAL A 351 -15.71 3.99 -7.82
CA VAL A 351 -14.82 4.55 -8.85
C VAL A 351 -14.40 5.97 -8.48
N GLY A 352 -15.37 6.80 -8.07
CA GLY A 352 -15.10 8.18 -7.64
C GLY A 352 -14.11 8.25 -6.48
N SER A 353 -14.32 7.44 -5.45
CA SER A 353 -13.44 7.38 -4.27
C SER A 353 -12.05 6.84 -4.62
N LEU A 354 -11.96 5.81 -5.47
CA LEU A 354 -10.68 5.26 -5.91
C LEU A 354 -9.84 6.30 -6.66
N LEU A 355 -10.48 7.01 -7.61
CA LEU A 355 -9.82 8.06 -8.39
C LEU A 355 -9.56 9.31 -7.55
N GLY A 356 -10.48 9.67 -6.66
CA GLY A 356 -10.37 10.82 -5.77
C GLY A 356 -9.17 10.71 -4.83
N VAL A 357 -9.17 9.66 -4.00
CA VAL A 357 -8.06 9.40 -3.05
C VAL A 357 -6.75 9.18 -3.81
N GLY A 358 -6.78 8.36 -4.87
CA GLY A 358 -5.60 8.02 -5.65
C GLY A 358 -5.00 9.21 -6.39
N GLY A 359 -5.82 10.05 -7.01
CA GLY A 359 -5.37 11.24 -7.73
C GLY A 359 -4.72 12.27 -6.82
N ILE A 360 -5.35 12.56 -5.66
CA ILE A 360 -4.77 13.46 -4.65
C ILE A 360 -3.47 12.87 -4.09
N TRP A 361 -3.47 11.59 -3.71
CA TRP A 361 -2.27 10.93 -3.21
C TRP A 361 -1.13 10.95 -4.24
N LEU A 362 -1.42 10.62 -5.49
CA LEU A 362 -0.44 10.60 -6.58
C LEU A 362 0.15 11.99 -6.86
N TYR A 363 -0.66 13.05 -6.78
CA TYR A 363 -0.19 14.44 -6.88
C TYR A 363 0.90 14.73 -5.84
N PHE A 364 0.66 14.38 -4.57
CA PHE A 364 1.63 14.58 -3.49
C PHE A 364 2.83 13.65 -3.60
N PHE A 365 2.63 12.38 -4.01
CA PHE A 365 3.70 11.44 -4.26
C PHE A 365 4.69 11.97 -5.33
N LEU A 366 4.17 12.42 -6.47
CA LEU A 366 4.99 13.00 -7.53
C LEU A 366 5.68 14.29 -7.06
N GLY A 367 5.02 15.09 -6.23
CA GLY A 367 5.59 16.27 -5.58
C GLY A 367 6.77 15.93 -4.66
N GLN A 368 6.72 14.79 -3.95
CA GLN A 368 7.83 14.34 -3.10
C GLN A 368 9.07 13.91 -3.90
N LEU A 369 8.91 13.57 -5.16
CA LEU A 369 10.02 13.23 -6.06
C LEU A 369 10.64 14.48 -6.70
N LYS A 370 9.96 15.63 -6.64
CA LYS A 370 10.39 16.89 -7.22
C LYS A 370 11.70 17.37 -6.58
N GLY A 371 12.67 17.76 -7.41
CA GLY A 371 13.98 18.25 -6.96
C GLY A 371 14.89 17.18 -6.34
N GLN A 372 14.53 15.89 -6.44
CA GLN A 372 15.38 14.79 -6.01
C GLN A 372 15.85 13.97 -7.21
N THR A 373 17.12 13.57 -7.20
CA THR A 373 17.61 12.58 -8.18
C THR A 373 16.95 11.24 -7.91
N ILE A 374 16.25 10.71 -8.90
CA ILE A 374 15.69 9.35 -8.83
C ILE A 374 16.82 8.33 -8.93
N ILE A 375 17.85 8.68 -9.62
CA ILE A 375 19.06 7.88 -9.82
C ILE A 375 19.88 7.91 -8.53
N PRO A 376 20.29 6.76 -7.99
CA PRO A 376 21.20 6.68 -6.85
C PRO A 376 22.65 6.97 -7.28
N ILE A 377 22.96 8.20 -7.68
CA ILE A 377 24.25 8.64 -8.28
C ILE A 377 25.46 8.26 -7.41
N HIS A 378 25.27 8.02 -6.13
CA HIS A 378 26.34 7.73 -5.17
C HIS A 378 26.52 6.23 -4.86
N GLU A 379 25.84 5.37 -5.58
CA GLU A 379 26.15 3.94 -5.53
C GLU A 379 27.34 3.67 -6.45
N THR A 380 28.29 2.86 -5.99
CA THR A 380 29.58 2.63 -6.68
C THR A 380 29.41 2.21 -8.13
N TRP A 381 28.47 1.32 -8.42
CA TRP A 381 28.18 0.85 -9.78
C TRP A 381 27.57 1.94 -10.68
N VAL A 382 26.83 2.91 -10.13
CA VAL A 382 26.29 4.06 -10.89
C VAL A 382 27.39 5.08 -11.14
N GLU A 383 28.25 5.33 -10.14
CA GLU A 383 29.43 6.19 -10.30
C GLU A 383 30.38 5.64 -11.36
N GLU A 384 30.61 4.33 -11.40
CA GLU A 384 31.39 3.66 -12.42
C GLU A 384 30.77 3.81 -13.81
N ALA A 385 29.47 3.54 -13.94
CA ALA A 385 28.75 3.68 -15.19
C ALA A 385 28.72 5.14 -15.72
N ILE A 386 28.69 6.13 -14.82
CA ILE A 386 28.82 7.55 -15.18
C ILE A 386 30.26 7.84 -15.66
N ARG A 387 31.26 7.34 -14.94
CA ARG A 387 32.67 7.53 -15.27
C ARG A 387 33.05 6.88 -16.62
N GLU A 388 32.47 5.73 -16.94
CA GLU A 388 32.67 5.02 -18.21
C GLU A 388 31.86 5.61 -19.38
N GLY A 389 31.06 6.67 -19.12
CA GLY A 389 30.22 7.31 -20.14
C GLY A 389 29.01 6.49 -20.58
N ALA A 390 28.75 5.36 -19.90
CA ALA A 390 27.57 4.52 -20.14
C ALA A 390 26.26 5.21 -19.66
N ILE A 391 26.37 6.15 -18.71
CA ILE A 391 25.30 7.00 -18.23
C ILE A 391 25.70 8.45 -18.44
N LYS A 392 25.05 9.15 -19.37
CA LYS A 392 25.20 10.59 -19.53
C LYS A 392 24.30 11.29 -18.51
N VAL A 393 24.89 11.86 -17.48
CA VAL A 393 24.23 12.82 -16.59
C VAL A 393 24.38 14.17 -17.26
N ASN A 394 23.33 14.69 -17.89
CA ASN A 394 23.36 16.05 -18.41
C ASN A 394 23.63 17.02 -17.24
N ALA A 395 24.70 17.77 -17.38
CA ALA A 395 25.13 18.79 -16.43
C ALA A 395 24.13 19.95 -16.35
#